data_a46588e3f1101f875ed03b24dfe25972
#
_entry.id   a46588e3f1101f875ed03b24dfe25972
#
_cell.length_a   1.000
_cell.length_b   1.000
_cell.length_c   1.000
_cell.angle_alpha   90.00
_cell.angle_beta   90.00
_cell.angle_gamma   90.00
#
_symmetry.space_group_name_H-M   'P 1'
#
loop_
_entity.id
_entity.type
_entity.pdbx_description
1 polymer ?
#
loop_
_entity_poly.entity_id
_entity_poly.type
_entity_poly.pdbx_seq_one_letter_code
_entity_poly.pdbx_strand_id
1 'polypeptide(L)'
;YKLDESYSDYEKVGARVVAKDSTKWFSTFTIDKGSDDGIAVDMNVIGYGGLIGIVTDVGKNYATVRAVIDDISRVSAMSLRTGALCRVDGNLEQYNEGRLILRDVKSDADVNEGDMIVTSNVSTKYLPNILIGYARDLKDDSSRLTKSGYIIPVVNFDTISEVLVITKLKEVSDQ
;
A
#
# COMPACT_ATOMS: atom_id res chain seq x y z
N TYR A 1 -5.15 2.82 20.29
CA TYR A 1 -5.82 3.08 19.00
C TYR A 1 -5.94 1.78 18.23
N LYS A 2 -7.12 1.49 17.69
CA LYS A 2 -7.36 0.31 16.82
C LYS A 2 -6.48 0.28 15.57
N LEU A 3 -5.97 1.44 15.14
CA LEU A 3 -5.05 1.57 14.00
C LEU A 3 -3.68 0.93 14.26
N ASP A 4 -3.30 0.74 15.51
CA ASP A 4 -1.97 0.29 15.90
C ASP A 4 -1.85 -1.21 16.21
N GLU A 5 -2.97 -1.89 16.42
CA GLU A 5 -2.98 -3.27 16.93
C GLU A 5 -2.25 -4.26 16.01
N SER A 6 -2.32 -4.09 14.69
CA SER A 6 -1.76 -5.03 13.71
C SER A 6 -0.27 -4.86 13.46
N TYR A 7 0.34 -3.71 13.85
CA TYR A 7 1.72 -3.35 13.53
C TYR A 7 2.44 -2.76 14.74
N SER A 8 2.22 -3.36 15.91
CA SER A 8 2.70 -2.86 17.21
C SER A 8 4.22 -2.81 17.35
N ASP A 9 4.95 -3.60 16.54
CA ASP A 9 6.41 -3.69 16.61
C ASP A 9 7.14 -2.49 15.98
N TYR A 10 6.42 -1.64 15.25
CA TYR A 10 7.00 -0.47 14.59
C TYR A 10 6.70 0.81 15.36
N GLU A 11 7.69 1.69 15.45
CA GLU A 11 7.48 3.06 15.90
C GLU A 11 6.67 3.83 14.85
N LYS A 12 5.71 4.60 15.30
CA LYS A 12 4.77 5.32 14.43
C LYS A 12 4.55 6.74 14.91
N VAL A 13 4.28 7.63 13.97
CA VAL A 13 3.84 9.00 14.22
C VAL A 13 2.43 9.15 13.68
N GLY A 14 1.49 9.53 14.55
CA GLY A 14 0.13 9.87 14.14
C GLY A 14 0.11 11.22 13.43
N ALA A 15 -0.63 11.30 12.34
CA ALA A 15 -0.78 12.53 11.56
C ALA A 15 -2.22 12.69 11.07
N ARG A 16 -2.60 13.92 10.77
CA ARG A 16 -3.90 14.25 10.17
C ARG A 16 -3.73 14.61 8.71
N VAL A 17 -4.68 14.23 7.91
CA VAL A 17 -4.77 14.67 6.52
C VAL A 17 -5.31 16.11 6.53
N VAL A 18 -4.51 17.05 6.01
CA VAL A 18 -4.84 18.47 6.00
C VAL A 18 -5.19 19.01 4.62
N ALA A 19 -4.80 18.29 3.56
CA ALA A 19 -5.16 18.64 2.19
C ALA A 19 -5.17 17.38 1.32
N LYS A 20 -6.14 17.30 0.42
CA LYS A 20 -6.26 16.22 -0.58
C LYS A 20 -6.20 16.84 -1.96
N ASP A 21 -5.47 16.19 -2.88
CA ASP A 21 -5.44 16.60 -4.28
C ASP A 21 -6.75 16.18 -4.97
N SER A 22 -7.69 17.11 -5.10
CA SER A 22 -8.99 16.86 -5.70
C SER A 22 -8.93 16.52 -7.19
N THR A 23 -7.84 16.88 -7.89
CA THR A 23 -7.66 16.59 -9.31
C THR A 23 -7.24 15.14 -9.55
N LYS A 24 -6.72 14.48 -8.52
CA LYS A 24 -6.22 13.09 -8.57
C LYS A 24 -7.03 12.13 -7.69
N TRP A 25 -8.31 12.42 -7.46
CA TRP A 25 -9.20 11.54 -6.72
C TRP A 25 -8.65 11.12 -5.34
N PHE A 26 -7.96 12.05 -4.66
CA PHE A 26 -7.35 11.79 -3.36
C PHE A 26 -6.23 10.74 -3.35
N SER A 27 -5.62 10.47 -4.50
CA SER A 27 -4.48 9.56 -4.59
C SER A 27 -3.20 10.14 -4.00
N THR A 28 -3.15 11.46 -3.83
CA THR A 28 -2.06 12.19 -3.18
C THR A 28 -2.66 13.14 -2.15
N PHE A 29 -2.10 13.15 -0.96
CA PHE A 29 -2.58 14.02 0.12
C PHE A 29 -1.44 14.51 0.99
N THR A 30 -1.69 15.58 1.73
CA THR A 30 -0.73 16.20 2.65
C THR A 30 -1.13 15.89 4.09
N ILE A 31 -0.14 15.58 4.91
CA ILE A 31 -0.29 15.36 6.36
C ILE A 31 0.42 16.47 7.15
N ASP A 32 0.01 16.66 8.41
CA ASP A 32 0.45 17.74 9.30
C ASP A 32 1.71 17.43 10.10
N LYS A 33 2.51 16.44 9.67
CA LYS A 33 3.78 16.08 10.27
C LYS A 33 4.86 16.05 9.21
N GLY A 34 6.06 16.45 9.57
CA GLY A 34 7.18 16.53 8.65
C GLY A 34 8.51 16.16 9.28
N SER A 35 9.60 16.71 8.77
CA SER A 35 10.95 16.38 9.26
C SER A 35 11.17 16.71 10.72
N ASP A 36 10.51 17.74 11.26
CA ASP A 36 10.58 18.06 12.71
C ASP A 36 10.00 16.95 13.58
N ASP A 37 9.14 16.11 13.02
CA ASP A 37 8.47 14.98 13.70
C ASP A 37 9.12 13.64 13.39
N GLY A 38 10.25 13.64 12.69
CA GLY A 38 10.96 12.42 12.31
C GLY A 38 10.46 11.78 11.01
N ILE A 39 9.65 12.48 10.22
CA ILE A 39 9.15 11.96 8.94
C ILE A 39 10.24 12.10 7.86
N ALA A 40 10.41 11.08 7.06
CA ALA A 40 11.33 11.05 5.92
C ALA A 40 10.65 10.42 4.68
N VAL A 41 11.19 10.73 3.51
CA VAL A 41 10.77 10.12 2.25
C VAL A 41 10.90 8.60 2.34
N ASP A 42 9.98 7.88 1.70
CA ASP A 42 9.87 6.41 1.67
C ASP A 42 9.37 5.76 2.96
N MET A 43 9.02 6.52 3.98
CA MET A 43 8.30 5.97 5.13
C MET A 43 6.91 5.50 4.72
N ASN A 44 6.50 4.35 5.23
CA ASN A 44 5.21 3.75 4.92
C ASN A 44 4.10 4.38 5.77
N VAL A 45 2.94 4.55 5.16
CA VAL A 45 1.75 5.13 5.80
C VAL A 45 0.67 4.07 5.87
N ILE A 46 0.19 3.83 7.08
CA ILE A 46 -0.85 2.83 7.36
C ILE A 46 -2.03 3.47 8.09
N GLY A 47 -3.12 2.76 8.12
CA GLY A 47 -4.32 3.11 8.87
C GLY A 47 -5.49 2.24 8.46
N TYR A 48 -6.52 2.21 9.31
CA TYR A 48 -7.77 1.49 9.00
C TYR A 48 -7.54 0.00 8.67
N GLY A 49 -6.50 -0.59 9.27
CA GLY A 49 -6.16 -2.00 9.13
C GLY A 49 -5.26 -2.35 7.95
N GLY A 50 -4.78 -1.38 7.17
CA GLY A 50 -3.99 -1.70 5.99
C GLY A 50 -3.04 -0.61 5.51
N LEU A 51 -2.40 -0.89 4.39
CA LEU A 51 -1.48 0.02 3.73
C LEU A 51 -2.24 1.15 3.04
N ILE A 52 -1.87 2.38 3.37
CA ILE A 52 -2.42 3.58 2.71
C ILE A 52 -1.49 4.03 1.59
N GLY A 53 -0.19 4.15 1.85
CA GLY A 53 0.73 4.65 0.85
C GLY A 53 2.14 4.85 1.37
N ILE A 54 2.84 5.77 0.75
CA ILE A 54 4.25 6.05 1.02
C ILE A 54 4.50 7.57 0.97
N VAL A 55 5.38 8.04 1.84
CA VAL A 55 5.79 9.44 1.86
C VAL A 55 6.68 9.72 0.64
N THR A 56 6.34 10.74 -0.14
CA THR A 56 7.07 11.10 -1.36
C THR A 56 7.80 12.42 -1.26
N ASP A 57 7.35 13.31 -0.37
CA ASP A 57 7.97 14.61 -0.18
C ASP A 57 7.79 15.05 1.27
N VAL A 58 8.77 15.75 1.83
CA VAL A 58 8.79 16.14 3.24
C VAL A 58 9.20 17.60 3.37
N GLY A 59 8.34 18.38 4.03
CA GLY A 59 8.69 19.69 4.53
C GLY A 59 9.00 19.65 6.02
N LYS A 60 9.23 20.79 6.61
CA LYS A 60 9.58 20.89 8.04
C LYS A 60 8.47 20.36 8.93
N ASN A 61 7.22 20.73 8.65
CA ASN A 61 6.03 20.41 9.45
C ASN A 61 4.88 19.83 8.62
N TYR A 62 5.17 19.35 7.43
CA TYR A 62 4.21 18.65 6.56
C TYR A 62 4.91 17.58 5.75
N ALA A 63 4.15 16.66 5.18
CA ALA A 63 4.65 15.69 4.22
C ALA A 63 3.56 15.36 3.20
N THR A 64 3.99 14.93 2.02
CA THR A 64 3.10 14.46 0.97
C THR A 64 3.13 12.94 0.93
N VAL A 65 1.96 12.33 0.84
CA VAL A 65 1.77 10.87 0.77
C VAL A 65 1.13 10.52 -0.57
N ARG A 66 1.71 9.56 -1.26
CA ARG A 66 1.07 8.92 -2.43
C ARG A 66 0.36 7.67 -1.96
N ALA A 67 -0.95 7.61 -2.16
CA ALA A 67 -1.74 6.43 -1.84
C ALA A 67 -1.50 5.30 -2.85
N VAL A 68 -1.73 4.07 -2.43
CA VAL A 68 -1.54 2.88 -3.28
C VAL A 68 -2.55 2.80 -4.43
N ILE A 69 -3.59 3.63 -4.42
CA ILE A 69 -4.57 3.74 -5.51
C ILE A 69 -4.07 4.60 -6.68
N ASP A 70 -2.98 5.36 -6.51
CA ASP A 70 -2.41 6.20 -7.56
C ASP A 70 -1.96 5.36 -8.76
N ASP A 71 -2.17 5.88 -9.98
CA ASP A 71 -1.85 5.18 -11.23
C ASP A 71 -0.38 4.76 -11.36
N ILE A 72 0.52 5.47 -10.69
CA ILE A 72 1.96 5.14 -10.72
C ILE A 72 2.39 4.24 -9.57
N SER A 73 1.51 3.92 -8.64
CA SER A 73 1.83 3.04 -7.51
C SER A 73 2.00 1.60 -7.97
N ARG A 74 3.13 1.00 -7.59
CA ARG A 74 3.45 -0.41 -7.81
C ARG A 74 3.99 -0.97 -6.51
N VAL A 75 3.32 -1.96 -5.96
CA VAL A 75 3.69 -2.56 -4.67
C VAL A 75 4.03 -4.03 -4.89
N SER A 76 5.26 -4.42 -4.58
CA SER A 76 5.63 -5.84 -4.51
C SER A 76 4.90 -6.49 -3.34
N ALA A 77 4.17 -7.53 -3.62
CA ALA A 77 3.25 -8.15 -2.69
C ALA A 77 3.37 -9.68 -2.69
N MET A 78 2.66 -10.31 -1.78
CA MET A 78 2.59 -11.77 -1.70
C MET A 78 1.26 -12.20 -1.10
N SER A 79 0.88 -13.45 -1.37
CA SER A 79 -0.17 -14.11 -0.60
C SER A 79 0.33 -14.38 0.82
N LEU A 80 -0.41 -13.94 1.82
CA LEU A 80 -0.04 -14.23 3.23
C LEU A 80 -0.03 -15.73 3.50
N ARG A 81 -0.96 -16.48 2.88
CA ARG A 81 -1.11 -17.93 3.07
C ARG A 81 0.08 -18.72 2.56
N THR A 82 0.63 -18.37 1.40
CA THR A 82 1.64 -19.19 0.70
C THR A 82 2.99 -18.52 0.52
N GLY A 83 3.06 -17.20 0.64
CA GLY A 83 4.26 -16.42 0.30
C GLY A 83 4.46 -16.25 -1.21
N ALA A 84 3.53 -16.71 -2.05
CA ALA A 84 3.62 -16.56 -3.50
C ALA A 84 3.64 -15.09 -3.90
N LEU A 85 4.64 -14.68 -4.69
CA LEU A 85 4.87 -13.29 -5.07
C LEU A 85 3.89 -12.82 -6.13
N CYS A 86 3.55 -11.54 -6.04
CA CYS A 86 2.72 -10.84 -7.00
C CYS A 86 3.01 -9.33 -6.93
N ARG A 87 2.26 -8.55 -7.69
CA ARG A 87 2.35 -7.09 -7.66
C ARG A 87 0.95 -6.49 -7.59
N VAL A 88 0.81 -5.45 -6.79
CA VAL A 88 -0.43 -4.67 -6.71
C VAL A 88 -0.19 -3.32 -7.35
N ASP A 89 -0.93 -3.04 -8.41
CA ASP A 89 -0.88 -1.78 -9.14
C ASP A 89 -2.07 -0.90 -8.75
N GLY A 90 -1.79 0.36 -8.43
CA GLY A 90 -2.80 1.38 -8.30
C GLY A 90 -3.41 1.73 -9.64
N ASN A 91 -4.68 2.09 -9.63
CA ASN A 91 -5.40 2.57 -10.81
C ASN A 91 -6.65 3.32 -10.34
N LEU A 92 -6.70 4.62 -10.61
CA LEU A 92 -7.80 5.46 -10.15
C LEU A 92 -9.14 5.09 -10.77
N GLU A 93 -9.14 4.70 -12.04
CA GLU A 93 -10.35 4.25 -12.73
C GLU A 93 -10.89 2.96 -12.09
N GLN A 94 -10.01 1.99 -11.83
CA GLN A 94 -10.40 0.75 -11.16
C GLN A 94 -10.81 0.98 -9.71
N TYR A 95 -10.19 1.93 -9.03
CA TYR A 95 -10.59 2.27 -7.67
C TYR A 95 -12.04 2.83 -7.61
N ASN A 96 -12.51 3.51 -8.65
CA ASN A 96 -13.92 3.90 -8.74
C ASN A 96 -14.87 2.69 -8.70
N GLU A 97 -14.39 1.52 -9.13
CA GLU A 97 -15.10 0.24 -9.03
C GLU A 97 -14.80 -0.50 -7.71
N GLY A 98 -14.07 0.14 -6.80
CA GLY A 98 -13.73 -0.40 -5.48
C GLY A 98 -12.60 -1.43 -5.48
N ARG A 99 -11.68 -1.38 -6.46
CA ARG A 99 -10.63 -2.39 -6.60
C ARG A 99 -9.32 -1.82 -7.11
N LEU A 100 -8.22 -2.53 -6.81
CA LEU A 100 -6.90 -2.34 -7.40
C LEU A 100 -6.58 -3.50 -8.34
N ILE A 101 -5.46 -3.41 -9.06
CA ILE A 101 -5.07 -4.43 -10.04
C ILE A 101 -4.04 -5.36 -9.43
N LEU A 102 -4.28 -6.67 -9.53
CA LEU A 102 -3.33 -7.72 -9.16
C LEU A 102 -2.64 -8.22 -10.43
N ARG A 103 -1.30 -8.17 -10.45
CA ARG A 103 -0.49 -8.57 -11.62
C ARG A 103 0.66 -9.48 -11.21
N ASP A 104 1.28 -10.07 -12.22
CA ASP A 104 2.53 -10.84 -12.11
C ASP A 104 2.42 -12.03 -11.15
N VAL A 105 1.26 -12.64 -11.09
CA VAL A 105 1.09 -13.93 -10.43
C VAL A 105 1.54 -15.00 -11.43
N LYS A 106 2.57 -15.78 -11.09
CA LYS A 106 2.99 -16.88 -11.96
C LYS A 106 1.87 -17.91 -12.11
N SER A 107 1.73 -18.50 -13.29
CA SER A 107 0.63 -19.43 -13.58
C SER A 107 0.57 -20.64 -12.65
N ASP A 108 1.73 -21.06 -12.13
CA ASP A 108 1.86 -22.18 -11.17
C ASP A 108 1.88 -21.75 -9.72
N ALA A 109 1.75 -20.44 -9.44
CA ALA A 109 1.74 -19.93 -8.08
C ALA A 109 0.41 -20.24 -7.38
N ASP A 110 0.50 -20.54 -6.09
CA ASP A 110 -0.67 -20.83 -5.26
C ASP A 110 -1.23 -19.51 -4.70
N VAL A 111 -2.02 -18.84 -5.50
CA VAL A 111 -2.80 -17.65 -5.13
C VAL A 111 -4.25 -17.91 -5.50
N ASN A 112 -5.14 -17.86 -4.52
CA ASN A 112 -6.54 -18.20 -4.68
C ASN A 112 -7.46 -17.00 -4.44
N GLU A 113 -8.68 -17.10 -4.94
CA GLU A 113 -9.77 -16.18 -4.60
C GLU A 113 -9.87 -15.98 -3.09
N GLY A 114 -9.95 -14.72 -2.66
CA GLY A 114 -10.09 -14.38 -1.26
C GLY A 114 -8.81 -14.39 -0.44
N ASP A 115 -7.67 -14.76 -1.03
CA ASP A 115 -6.39 -14.72 -0.31
C ASP A 115 -6.07 -13.29 0.15
N MET A 116 -5.57 -13.20 1.39
CA MET A 116 -5.03 -11.94 1.90
C MET A 116 -3.73 -11.63 1.18
N ILE A 117 -3.65 -10.46 0.59
CA ILE A 117 -2.47 -9.96 -0.11
C ILE A 117 -1.81 -8.88 0.75
N VAL A 118 -0.56 -9.12 1.08
CA VAL A 118 0.25 -8.25 1.93
C VAL A 118 1.50 -7.81 1.18
N THR A 119 2.17 -6.77 1.69
CA THR A 119 3.47 -6.37 1.14
C THR A 119 4.48 -7.49 1.31
N SER A 120 5.36 -7.65 0.32
CA SER A 120 6.38 -8.71 0.34
C SER A 120 7.68 -8.21 0.96
N ASN A 121 8.51 -9.17 1.40
CA ASN A 121 9.86 -8.88 1.91
C ASN A 121 10.87 -8.51 0.80
N VAL A 122 10.53 -8.73 -0.46
CA VAL A 122 11.41 -8.35 -1.59
C VAL A 122 11.21 -6.91 -2.04
N SER A 123 10.21 -6.21 -1.52
CA SER A 123 10.02 -4.79 -1.81
C SER A 123 11.22 -3.98 -1.32
N THR A 124 11.65 -2.99 -2.11
CA THR A 124 12.74 -2.08 -1.76
C THR A 124 12.27 -0.88 -0.94
N LYS A 125 10.96 -0.59 -0.92
CA LYS A 125 10.38 0.59 -0.27
C LYS A 125 9.36 0.27 0.80
N TYR A 126 8.67 -0.85 0.71
CA TYR A 126 7.63 -1.22 1.66
C TYR A 126 8.13 -2.27 2.66
N LEU A 127 7.82 -2.05 3.92
CA LEU A 127 8.04 -3.03 4.98
C LEU A 127 7.14 -4.25 4.75
N PRO A 128 7.57 -5.46 5.15
CA PRO A 128 6.82 -6.68 4.85
C PRO A 128 5.57 -6.83 5.70
N ASN A 129 4.65 -7.66 5.20
CA ASN A 129 3.44 -8.13 5.90
C ASN A 129 2.39 -7.06 6.22
N ILE A 130 2.39 -5.94 5.51
CA ILE A 130 1.33 -4.94 5.65
C ILE A 130 0.18 -5.33 4.72
N LEU A 131 -1.02 -5.47 5.29
CA LEU A 131 -2.20 -5.90 4.54
C LEU A 131 -2.60 -4.84 3.51
N ILE A 132 -2.83 -5.28 2.27
CA ILE A 132 -3.34 -4.43 1.18
C ILE A 132 -4.82 -4.71 0.95
N GLY A 133 -5.18 -5.97 0.76
CA GLY A 133 -6.55 -6.37 0.51
C GLY A 133 -6.68 -7.85 0.19
N TYR A 134 -7.74 -8.18 -0.53
CA TYR A 134 -8.11 -9.57 -0.83
C TYR A 134 -8.15 -9.79 -2.34
N ALA A 135 -7.60 -10.93 -2.80
CA ALA A 135 -7.56 -11.30 -4.22
C ALA A 135 -8.96 -11.65 -4.76
N ARG A 136 -9.27 -11.16 -5.96
CA ARG A 136 -10.54 -11.39 -6.66
C ARG A 136 -10.32 -11.55 -8.16
N ASP A 137 -11.16 -12.36 -8.78
CA ASP A 137 -11.28 -12.49 -10.24
C ASP A 137 -9.97 -12.87 -10.92
N LEU A 138 -9.24 -13.82 -10.35
CA LEU A 138 -8.01 -14.33 -10.92
C LEU A 138 -8.28 -15.05 -12.25
N LYS A 139 -7.55 -14.66 -13.29
CA LYS A 139 -7.65 -15.24 -14.65
C LYS A 139 -6.27 -15.38 -15.26
N ASP A 140 -6.14 -16.38 -16.12
CA ASP A 140 -4.93 -16.54 -16.94
C ASP A 140 -4.81 -15.37 -17.92
N ASP A 141 -3.60 -14.83 -18.03
CA ASP A 141 -3.27 -13.84 -19.05
C ASP A 141 -3.14 -14.51 -20.43
N SER A 142 -3.18 -13.71 -21.49
CA SER A 142 -3.11 -14.23 -22.87
C SER A 142 -1.86 -15.05 -23.15
N SER A 143 -0.75 -14.77 -22.48
CA SER A 143 0.49 -15.55 -22.56
C SER A 143 0.42 -16.90 -21.86
N ARG A 144 -0.52 -17.10 -20.92
CA ARG A 144 -0.64 -18.26 -20.03
C ARG A 144 0.58 -18.50 -19.12
N LEU A 145 1.50 -17.55 -19.06
CA LEU A 145 2.66 -17.59 -18.16
C LEU A 145 2.38 -16.94 -16.82
N THR A 146 1.43 -16.02 -16.80
CA THR A 146 1.02 -15.29 -15.61
C THR A 146 -0.50 -15.27 -15.48
N LYS A 147 -0.95 -14.90 -14.28
CA LYS A 147 -2.34 -14.58 -13.99
C LYS A 147 -2.44 -13.14 -13.55
N SER A 148 -3.59 -12.56 -13.75
CA SER A 148 -3.94 -11.25 -13.23
C SER A 148 -5.34 -11.28 -12.62
N GLY A 149 -5.68 -10.25 -11.89
CA GLY A 149 -6.98 -10.13 -11.24
C GLY A 149 -7.10 -8.77 -10.59
N TYR A 150 -7.89 -8.74 -9.51
CA TYR A 150 -8.13 -7.53 -8.75
C TYR A 150 -7.85 -7.76 -7.27
N ILE A 151 -7.63 -6.67 -6.57
CA ILE A 151 -7.54 -6.62 -5.11
C ILE A 151 -8.68 -5.75 -4.62
N ILE A 152 -9.44 -6.25 -3.66
CA ILE A 152 -10.39 -5.45 -2.90
C ILE A 152 -9.64 -4.87 -1.71
N PRO A 153 -9.31 -3.56 -1.71
CA PRO A 153 -8.52 -2.97 -0.63
C PRO A 153 -9.30 -2.96 0.68
N VAL A 154 -8.60 -3.12 1.80
CA VAL A 154 -9.21 -3.03 3.14
C VAL A 154 -9.44 -1.59 3.56
N VAL A 155 -8.70 -0.65 2.98
CA VAL A 155 -8.80 0.79 3.31
C VAL A 155 -9.79 1.46 2.36
N ASN A 156 -10.68 2.28 2.93
CA ASN A 156 -11.52 3.20 2.16
C ASN A 156 -10.79 4.54 2.02
N PHE A 157 -10.22 4.79 0.86
CA PHE A 157 -9.39 5.98 0.60
C PHE A 157 -10.22 7.28 0.53
N ASP A 158 -11.52 7.19 0.36
CA ASP A 158 -12.40 8.37 0.30
C ASP A 158 -12.58 9.03 1.68
N THR A 159 -12.41 8.27 2.75
CA THR A 159 -12.72 8.70 4.12
C THR A 159 -11.50 8.81 5.04
N ILE A 160 -10.29 8.73 4.49
CA ILE A 160 -9.06 8.85 5.28
C ILE A 160 -8.95 10.26 5.86
N SER A 161 -8.83 10.35 7.19
CA SER A 161 -8.65 11.61 7.92
C SER A 161 -7.45 11.60 8.85
N GLU A 162 -7.11 10.44 9.41
CA GLU A 162 -5.98 10.23 10.30
C GLU A 162 -5.17 9.03 9.81
N VAL A 163 -3.86 9.13 9.92
CA VAL A 163 -2.94 8.08 9.45
C VAL A 163 -1.82 7.87 10.45
N LEU A 164 -1.15 6.75 10.34
CA LEU A 164 0.07 6.44 11.09
C LEU A 164 1.23 6.31 10.10
N VAL A 165 2.30 7.05 10.34
CA VAL A 165 3.53 6.94 9.57
C VAL A 165 4.51 6.04 10.33
N ILE A 166 4.92 4.95 9.72
CA ILE A 166 5.95 4.07 10.29
C ILE A 166 7.30 4.71 10.05
N THR A 167 8.02 5.03 11.12
CA THR A 167 9.28 5.78 11.02
C THR A 167 10.49 4.90 10.67
N LYS A 168 10.33 3.59 10.66
CA LYS A 168 11.35 2.68 10.17
C LYS A 168 11.32 2.63 8.64
N LEU A 169 12.46 2.86 8.02
CA LEU A 169 12.63 2.67 6.58
C LEU A 169 12.93 1.21 6.25
N LYS A 170 12.52 0.78 5.06
CA LYS A 170 12.88 -0.54 4.54
C LYS A 170 14.39 -0.58 4.28
N GLU A 171 15.08 -1.52 4.91
CA GLU A 171 16.49 -1.79 4.65
C GLU A 171 16.61 -2.64 3.38
N VAL A 172 17.43 -2.16 2.44
CA VAL A 172 17.81 -2.93 1.25
C VAL A 172 19.12 -3.63 1.60
N SER A 173 19.13 -4.97 1.56
CA SER A 173 20.37 -5.71 1.75
C SER A 173 21.30 -5.41 0.58
N ASP A 174 22.46 -4.83 0.89
CA ASP A 174 23.56 -4.71 -0.07
C ASP A 174 23.96 -6.12 -0.51
N GLN A 175 23.77 -6.41 -1.79
CA GLN A 175 24.31 -7.62 -2.39
C GLN A 175 25.76 -7.40 -2.81
#